data_ce9a26fbcd406ed77365e3e6bf1aec72
#
_entry.id   ce9a26fbcd406ed77365e3e6bf1aec72
#
_cell.length_a   1.000
_cell.length_b   1.000
_cell.length_c   1.000
_cell.angle_alpha   90.00
_cell.angle_beta   90.00
_cell.angle_gamma   90.00
#
_symmetry.space_group_name_H-M   'P 1'
#
loop_
_entity.id
_entity.type
_entity.pdbx_description
1 polymer ?
#
loop_
_entity_poly.entity_id
_entity_poly.type
_entity_poly.pdbx_seq_one_letter_code
_entity_poly.pdbx_strand_id
1 'polypeptide(L)'
;MILLGDFNSVESDRVIKELDKYWNRVKKDGVDTRTWPAGNPGLDLDHIFTSRNQVWSVEQLTIPNDGNEWNGIKWPLVSDHIPVIAKLKLLEQ
;
A
#
# COMPACT_ATOMS: atom_id res chain seq x y z
N MET A 1 -8.95 -5.30 -12.46
CA MET A 1 -8.67 -3.85 -12.34
C MET A 1 -7.94 -3.57 -11.05
N ILE A 2 -7.00 -2.66 -11.08
CA ILE A 2 -6.22 -2.25 -9.92
C ILE A 2 -6.44 -0.75 -9.70
N LEU A 3 -6.76 -0.37 -8.48
CA LEU A 3 -6.91 1.02 -8.05
C LEU A 3 -5.81 1.32 -7.04
N LEU A 4 -5.01 2.33 -7.29
CA LEU A 4 -3.91 2.67 -6.39
C LEU A 4 -3.68 4.18 -6.32
N GLY A 5 -3.09 4.62 -5.24
CA GLY A 5 -2.69 6.02 -5.06
C GLY A 5 -2.65 6.46 -3.60
N ASP A 6 -2.48 7.78 -3.45
CA ASP A 6 -2.58 8.47 -2.18
C ASP A 6 -4.05 8.83 -1.95
N PHE A 7 -4.67 8.18 -0.98
CA PHE A 7 -6.06 8.44 -0.61
C PHE A 7 -6.19 9.49 0.48
N ASN A 8 -5.06 9.91 1.04
CA ASN A 8 -5.02 10.83 2.19
C ASN A 8 -5.90 10.34 3.34
N SER A 9 -6.02 9.02 3.49
CA SER A 9 -6.89 8.36 4.46
C SER A 9 -6.26 7.08 4.96
N VAL A 10 -6.28 6.86 6.28
CA VAL A 10 -5.76 5.65 6.92
C VAL A 10 -6.75 4.48 6.80
N GLU A 11 -6.28 3.26 7.04
CA GLU A 11 -7.09 2.03 6.93
C GLU A 11 -8.40 2.10 7.73
N SER A 12 -8.36 2.71 8.92
CA SER A 12 -9.55 2.85 9.77
C SER A 12 -10.50 3.96 9.33
N ASP A 13 -10.11 4.76 8.34
CA ASP A 13 -10.92 5.86 7.84
C ASP A 13 -12.14 5.33 7.08
N ARG A 14 -13.24 6.07 7.17
CA ARG A 14 -14.50 5.75 6.53
C ARG A 14 -14.36 5.52 5.02
N VAL A 15 -13.56 6.34 4.33
CA VAL A 15 -13.35 6.22 2.87
C VAL A 15 -12.74 4.86 2.53
N ILE A 16 -11.71 4.44 3.27
CA ILE A 16 -11.04 3.15 3.04
C ILE A 16 -11.98 1.99 3.38
N LYS A 17 -12.75 2.10 4.45
CA LYS A 17 -13.74 1.07 4.81
C LYS A 17 -14.84 0.94 3.76
N GLU A 18 -15.27 2.04 3.16
CA GLU A 18 -16.25 2.01 2.06
C GLU A 18 -15.67 1.34 0.81
N LEU A 19 -14.44 1.66 0.44
CA LEU A 19 -13.76 1.02 -0.68
C LEU A 19 -13.60 -0.47 -0.45
N ASP A 20 -13.28 -0.89 0.76
CA ASP A 20 -13.05 -2.30 1.11
C ASP A 20 -14.29 -3.17 0.98
N LYS A 21 -15.48 -2.58 0.90
CA LYS A 21 -16.72 -3.30 0.62
C LYS A 21 -16.81 -3.79 -0.82
N TYR A 22 -16.18 -3.08 -1.75
CA TYR A 22 -16.28 -3.33 -3.19
C TYR A 22 -14.97 -3.75 -3.84
N TRP A 23 -13.87 -3.52 -3.13
CA TRP A 23 -12.52 -3.81 -3.57
C TRP A 23 -11.77 -4.59 -2.49
N ASN A 24 -10.74 -5.32 -2.88
CA ASN A 24 -9.84 -5.98 -1.93
C ASN A 24 -8.61 -5.11 -1.73
N ARG A 25 -8.39 -4.63 -0.51
CA ARG A 25 -7.18 -3.88 -0.19
C ARG A 25 -5.99 -4.84 -0.17
N VAL A 26 -4.93 -4.46 -0.89
CA VAL A 26 -3.67 -5.23 -0.88
C VAL A 26 -2.99 -5.04 0.46
N LYS A 27 -2.86 -6.12 1.20
CA LYS A 27 -2.15 -6.14 2.49
C LYS A 27 -1.53 -7.52 2.69
N LYS A 28 -0.57 -7.60 3.59
CA LYS A 28 0.10 -8.86 3.93
C LYS A 28 0.46 -8.83 5.41
N ASP A 29 0.22 -9.94 6.11
CA ASP A 29 0.50 -10.06 7.54
C ASP A 29 1.97 -9.79 7.82
N GLY A 30 2.24 -9.05 8.88
CA GLY A 30 3.59 -8.71 9.29
C GLY A 30 4.22 -7.54 8.55
N VAL A 31 3.53 -6.95 7.57
CA VAL A 31 4.02 -5.78 6.84
C VAL A 31 3.46 -4.50 7.48
N ASP A 32 4.36 -3.60 7.86
CA ASP A 32 4.01 -2.27 8.35
C ASP A 32 3.61 -1.41 7.15
N THR A 33 2.37 -0.93 7.13
CA THR A 33 1.80 -0.21 6.00
C THR A 33 1.91 1.31 6.08
N ARG A 34 2.60 1.86 7.07
CA ARG A 34 2.74 3.30 7.23
C ARG A 34 3.63 3.90 6.15
N THR A 35 3.18 4.97 5.53
CA THR A 35 3.84 5.59 4.38
C THR A 35 4.16 7.07 4.54
N TRP A 36 3.61 7.73 5.55
CA TRP A 36 3.75 9.19 5.68
C TRP A 36 3.86 9.64 7.14
N PRO A 37 4.67 10.65 7.44
CA PRO A 37 5.69 11.26 6.57
C PRO A 37 6.91 10.35 6.39
N ALA A 38 7.61 10.47 5.26
CA ALA A 38 8.67 9.53 4.88
C ALA A 38 9.80 9.42 5.92
N GLY A 39 10.19 10.53 6.53
CA GLY A 39 11.27 10.54 7.52
C GLY A 39 10.92 9.86 8.85
N ASN A 40 9.64 9.79 9.18
CA ASN A 40 9.14 9.19 10.41
C ASN A 40 7.71 8.71 10.21
N PRO A 41 7.52 7.60 9.48
CA PRO A 41 6.18 7.14 9.11
C PRO A 41 5.29 6.85 10.32
N GLY A 42 4.08 7.41 10.29
CA GLY A 42 3.08 7.25 11.33
C GLY A 42 1.68 6.93 10.81
N LEU A 43 1.42 7.24 9.53
CA LEU A 43 0.10 7.04 8.90
C LEU A 43 0.22 6.27 7.60
N ASP A 44 -0.73 5.37 7.35
CA ASP A 44 -0.86 4.61 6.11
C ASP A 44 -1.84 5.33 5.17
N LEU A 45 -1.32 6.24 4.35
CA LEU A 45 -2.14 7.08 3.46
C LEU A 45 -2.23 6.56 2.04
N ASP A 46 -1.34 5.66 1.64
CA ASP A 46 -1.21 5.15 0.28
C ASP A 46 -1.66 3.70 0.24
N HIS A 47 -2.55 3.37 -0.70
CA HIS A 47 -3.18 2.06 -0.76
C HIS A 47 -3.24 1.52 -2.17
N ILE A 48 -3.30 0.20 -2.28
CA ILE A 48 -3.55 -0.53 -3.52
C ILE A 48 -4.76 -1.42 -3.30
N PHE A 49 -5.68 -1.43 -4.24
CA PHE A 49 -6.87 -2.27 -4.24
C PHE A 49 -6.95 -3.08 -5.52
N THR A 50 -7.44 -4.31 -5.42
CA THR A 50 -7.75 -5.15 -6.57
C THR A 50 -9.25 -5.33 -6.68
N SER A 51 -9.77 -5.45 -7.91
CA SER A 51 -11.20 -5.63 -8.14
C SER A 51 -11.66 -7.01 -7.65
N ARG A 52 -12.88 -7.07 -7.10
CA ARG A 52 -13.43 -8.33 -6.57
C ARG A 52 -13.87 -9.33 -7.62
N ASN A 53 -14.03 -8.89 -8.86
CA ASN A 53 -14.41 -9.79 -9.98
C ASN A 53 -13.21 -10.56 -10.55
N GLN A 54 -12.03 -10.35 -9.97
CA GLN A 54 -10.79 -11.05 -10.32
C GLN A 54 -10.14 -11.58 -9.05
N VAL A 55 -9.49 -12.72 -9.14
CA VAL A 55 -8.78 -13.33 -8.00
C VAL A 55 -7.29 -13.06 -8.15
N TRP A 56 -6.74 -12.34 -7.18
CA TRP A 56 -5.33 -11.99 -7.12
C TRP A 56 -4.67 -12.57 -5.89
N SER A 57 -3.41 -12.99 -6.04
CA SER A 57 -2.56 -13.36 -4.91
C SER A 57 -1.55 -12.26 -4.67
N VAL A 58 -1.37 -11.85 -3.41
CA VAL A 58 -0.32 -10.91 -3.01
C VAL A 58 0.93 -11.74 -2.73
N GLU A 59 1.85 -11.76 -3.70
CA GLU A 59 3.09 -12.54 -3.58
C GLU A 59 4.11 -11.82 -2.69
N GLN A 60 4.16 -10.50 -2.80
CA GLN A 60 5.08 -9.68 -2.04
C GLN A 60 4.50 -8.28 -1.87
N LEU A 61 4.67 -7.72 -0.67
CA LEU A 61 4.32 -6.33 -0.37
C LEU A 61 5.51 -5.70 0.34
N THR A 62 6.08 -4.66 -0.26
CA THR A 62 7.25 -3.96 0.25
C THR A 62 6.90 -2.49 0.46
N ILE A 63 7.03 -2.04 1.69
CA ILE A 63 6.88 -0.64 2.08
C ILE A 63 8.13 -0.31 2.92
N PRO A 64 9.16 0.31 2.31
CA PRO A 64 10.47 0.48 2.97
C PRO A 64 10.44 1.60 4.01
N ASN A 65 9.61 1.47 5.01
CA ASN A 65 9.47 2.44 6.09
C ASN A 65 10.41 2.17 7.29
N ASP A 66 11.17 1.08 7.24
CA ASP A 66 12.18 0.75 8.22
C ASP A 66 13.55 1.19 7.68
N GLY A 67 14.13 2.21 8.30
CA GLY A 67 15.38 2.79 7.82
C GLY A 67 15.25 3.71 6.61
N ASN A 68 14.07 3.83 6.03
CA ASN A 68 13.74 4.75 4.92
C ASN A 68 14.64 4.60 3.69
N GLU A 69 15.26 3.43 3.51
CA GLU A 69 16.08 3.13 2.34
C GLU A 69 15.66 1.79 1.74
N TRP A 70 15.52 1.75 0.43
CA TRP A 70 15.23 0.52 -0.30
C TRP A 70 15.85 0.61 -1.69
N ASN A 71 16.51 -0.46 -2.09
CA ASN A 71 17.14 -0.59 -3.41
C ASN A 71 18.13 0.56 -3.69
N GLY A 72 18.87 0.98 -2.65
CA GLY A 72 19.87 2.05 -2.75
C GLY A 72 19.30 3.46 -2.76
N ILE A 73 17.99 3.62 -2.62
CA ILE A 73 17.31 4.92 -2.65
C ILE A 73 16.89 5.30 -1.24
N LYS A 74 17.26 6.49 -0.81
CA LYS A 74 16.81 7.08 0.46
C LYS A 74 15.54 7.87 0.19
N TRP A 75 14.40 7.26 0.45
CA TRP A 75 13.09 7.79 0.07
C TRP A 75 12.74 9.16 0.67
N PRO A 76 13.14 9.49 1.92
CA PRO A 76 12.87 10.84 2.45
C PRO A 76 13.53 11.97 1.67
N LEU A 77 14.56 11.67 0.87
CA LEU A 77 15.23 12.66 0.01
C LEU A 77 14.53 12.81 -1.34
N VAL A 78 13.61 11.89 -1.68
CA VAL A 78 12.94 11.84 -2.99
C VAL A 78 11.46 12.26 -2.86
N SER A 79 10.79 11.86 -1.77
CA SER A 79 9.37 12.11 -1.57
C SER A 79 9.07 12.22 -0.07
N ASP A 80 7.97 12.90 0.26
CA ASP A 80 7.44 12.93 1.62
C ASP A 80 6.60 11.67 1.94
N HIS A 81 6.36 10.81 0.95
CA HIS A 81 5.75 9.49 1.12
C HIS A 81 6.76 8.37 0.89
N ILE A 82 6.59 7.27 1.63
CA ILE A 82 7.31 6.02 1.36
C ILE A 82 6.51 5.27 0.28
N PRO A 83 7.17 4.66 -0.72
CA PRO A 83 6.46 3.92 -1.77
C PRO A 83 5.81 2.65 -1.24
N VAL A 84 4.72 2.26 -1.88
CA VAL A 84 4.07 0.96 -1.67
C VAL A 84 4.31 0.13 -2.93
N ILE A 85 5.01 -0.97 -2.78
CA ILE A 85 5.41 -1.83 -3.90
C ILE A 85 4.81 -3.21 -3.68
N ALA A 86 4.00 -3.67 -4.63
CA ALA A 86 3.37 -4.97 -4.54
C ALA A 86 3.69 -5.83 -5.76
N LYS A 87 3.95 -7.10 -5.51
CA LYS A 87 3.98 -8.12 -6.55
C LYS A 87 2.71 -8.93 -6.45
N LEU A 88 1.89 -8.85 -7.48
CA LEU A 88 0.59 -9.49 -7.53
C LEU A 88 0.57 -10.56 -8.63
N LYS A 89 -0.14 -11.65 -8.38
CA LYS A 89 -0.35 -12.71 -9.37
C LYS A 89 -1.85 -12.83 -9.64
N LEU A 90 -2.23 -12.70 -10.89
CA LEU A 90 -3.62 -12.92 -11.30
C LEU A 90 -3.86 -14.42 -11.37
N LEU A 91 -4.77 -14.92 -10.54
CA LEU A 91 -5.11 -16.33 -10.45
C LEU A 91 -6.33 -16.67 -11.30
N GLU A 92 -7.27 -15.75 -11.39
CA GLU A 92 -8.55 -15.96 -12.09
C GLU A 92 -9.14 -14.63 -12.53
N GLN A 93 -9.68 -14.62 -13.71
CA GLN A 93 -10.34 -13.43 -14.27
C GLN A 93 -11.86 -13.51 -14.08
#